data_92ee11dc8fb094587a0ddf3300d83f17
#
_entry.id   92ee11dc8fb094587a0ddf3300d83f17
#
_cell.length_a   1.000
_cell.length_b   1.000
_cell.length_c   1.000
_cell.angle_alpha   90.00
_cell.angle_beta   90.00
_cell.angle_gamma   90.00
#
_symmetry.space_group_name_H-M   'P 1'
#
loop_
_entity.id
_entity.type
_entity.pdbx_description
1 polymer ?
#
loop_
_entity_poly.entity_id
_entity_poly.type
_entity_poly.pdbx_seq_one_letter_code
_entity_poly.pdbx_strand_id
1 'polypeptide(L)'
;MTAIRKKSETCEEQLRRMCKQIADSISDPDKNHQETAHEWMEGVYDIEWITHKDHSYKAARLLVAGGGPNIWVNLLTNTVDGYWWGDHCKHDFIDNLGLDD
;
A
#
# COMPACT_ATOMS: atom_id res chain seq x y z
N MET A 1 -13.71 17.58 27.84
CA MET A 1 -13.49 17.42 27.51
C MET A 1 -13.05 17.07 26.95
N THR A 2 -13.00 17.23 26.78
CA THR A 2 -12.63 17.05 26.28
C THR A 2 -12.37 16.56 25.61
N ALA A 3 -12.38 16.44 25.71
CA ALA A 3 -12.15 16.12 25.13
C ALA A 3 -12.25 15.66 24.37
N ILE A 4 -12.37 15.59 24.71
CA ILE A 4 -12.62 15.39 24.04
C ILE A 4 -12.48 15.41 22.92
N ARG A 5 -12.47 15.74 22.75
CA ARG A 5 -12.28 15.92 21.65
C ARG A 5 -11.34 15.07 21.14
N LYS A 6 -11.56 14.35 20.39
CA LYS A 6 -10.57 13.62 19.91
C LYS A 6 -9.80 14.41 19.05
N LYS A 7 -8.53 14.40 19.20
CA LYS A 7 -7.77 15.14 18.42
C LYS A 7 -7.68 14.55 17.08
N SER A 8 -7.63 15.32 16.04
CA SER A 8 -7.44 14.89 14.69
C SER A 8 -6.08 14.21 14.53
N GLU A 9 -6.02 13.20 13.69
CA GLU A 9 -4.76 12.59 13.36
C GLU A 9 -3.88 13.59 12.62
N THR A 10 -2.58 13.53 12.84
CA THR A 10 -1.64 14.26 11.99
C THR A 10 -1.57 13.56 10.63
N CYS A 11 -1.01 14.24 9.63
CA CYS A 11 -0.81 13.64 8.33
C CYS A 11 0.05 12.39 8.42
N GLU A 12 1.08 12.44 9.25
CA GLU A 12 1.95 11.29 9.45
C GLU A 12 1.20 10.11 10.06
N GLU A 13 0.38 10.35 11.06
CA GLU A 13 -0.40 9.29 11.71
C GLU A 13 -1.41 8.68 10.74
N GLN A 14 -2.07 9.51 9.98
CA GLN A 14 -3.04 9.04 9.00
C GLN A 14 -2.36 8.24 7.90
N LEU A 15 -1.21 8.71 7.43
CA LEU A 15 -0.44 8.01 6.41
C LEU A 15 0.00 6.63 6.91
N ARG A 16 0.49 6.54 8.14
CA ARG A 16 0.90 5.27 8.73
C ARG A 16 -0.27 4.30 8.85
N ARG A 17 -1.42 4.81 9.25
CA ARG A 17 -2.62 3.99 9.39
C ARG A 17 -3.04 3.45 8.02
N MET A 18 -3.01 4.27 6.99
CA MET A 18 -3.38 3.84 5.64
C MET A 18 -2.42 2.79 5.11
N CYS A 19 -1.12 3.00 5.28
CA CYS A 19 -0.12 2.03 4.85
C CYS A 19 -0.27 0.70 5.57
N LYS A 20 -0.57 0.75 6.86
CA LYS A 20 -0.77 -0.47 7.64
C LYS A 20 -2.01 -1.23 7.18
N GLN A 21 -3.10 -0.52 6.92
CA GLN A 21 -4.33 -1.15 6.45
C GLN A 21 -4.10 -1.84 5.10
N ILE A 22 -3.36 -1.21 4.21
CA ILE A 22 -3.05 -1.79 2.91
C ILE A 22 -2.16 -3.02 3.08
N ALA A 23 -1.12 -2.92 3.90
CA ALA A 23 -0.23 -4.04 4.17
C ALA A 23 -0.99 -5.21 4.79
N ASP A 24 -1.90 -4.94 5.72
CA ASP A 24 -2.69 -5.97 6.37
C ASP A 24 -3.65 -6.65 5.39
N SER A 25 -4.21 -5.90 4.44
CA SER A 25 -5.12 -6.49 3.46
C SER A 25 -4.39 -7.49 2.55
N ILE A 26 -3.10 -7.30 2.33
CA ILE A 26 -2.30 -8.20 1.52
C ILE A 26 -1.78 -9.37 2.36
N SER A 27 -1.31 -9.08 3.57
CA SER A 27 -0.70 -10.08 4.44
C SER A 27 -1.72 -11.02 5.06
N ASP A 28 -2.92 -10.54 5.29
CA ASP A 28 -3.93 -11.31 6.01
C ASP A 28 -5.30 -11.12 5.34
N PRO A 29 -5.45 -11.61 4.12
CA PRO A 29 -6.68 -11.41 3.35
C PRO A 29 -7.92 -12.02 4.01
N ASP A 30 -7.78 -13.15 4.68
CA ASP A 30 -8.91 -13.78 5.34
C ASP A 30 -9.52 -12.90 6.41
N LYS A 31 -8.65 -12.26 7.20
CA LYS A 31 -9.08 -11.42 8.29
C LYS A 31 -9.64 -10.11 7.80
N ASN A 32 -9.24 -9.68 6.61
CA ASN A 32 -9.63 -8.42 6.02
C ASN A 32 -10.62 -8.59 4.86
N HIS A 33 -11.50 -9.57 4.97
CA HIS A 33 -12.56 -9.83 3.99
C HIS A 33 -12.08 -10.31 2.63
N GLN A 34 -11.04 -11.12 2.71
CA GLN A 34 -10.64 -11.87 1.62
C GLN A 34 -10.98 -11.48 0.23
N GLU A 35 -10.20 -10.60 -0.36
CA GLU A 35 -10.26 -10.33 -1.77
C GLU A 35 -9.33 -11.28 -2.49
N THR A 36 -9.65 -11.59 -3.75
CA THR A 36 -8.69 -12.26 -4.61
C THR A 36 -7.68 -11.22 -5.09
N ALA A 37 -6.53 -11.67 -5.58
CA ALA A 37 -5.56 -10.75 -6.17
C ALA A 37 -6.17 -9.92 -7.30
N HIS A 38 -7.02 -10.55 -8.12
CA HIS A 38 -7.67 -9.86 -9.23
C HIS A 38 -8.57 -8.72 -8.72
N GLU A 39 -9.38 -8.99 -7.70
CA GLU A 39 -10.28 -7.98 -7.13
C GLU A 39 -9.49 -6.86 -6.48
N TRP A 40 -8.43 -7.20 -5.78
CA TRP A 40 -7.58 -6.21 -5.15
C TRP A 40 -6.95 -5.28 -6.18
N MET A 41 -6.51 -5.85 -7.31
CA MET A 41 -5.89 -5.09 -8.38
C MET A 41 -6.84 -4.10 -9.06
N GLU A 42 -8.14 -4.34 -8.98
CA GLU A 42 -9.11 -3.41 -9.58
C GLU A 42 -9.08 -2.03 -8.92
N GLY A 43 -8.59 -1.93 -7.69
CA GLY A 43 -8.46 -0.65 -7.00
C GLY A 43 -7.14 0.07 -7.26
N VAL A 44 -6.27 -0.48 -8.08
CA VAL A 44 -4.97 0.14 -8.36
C VAL A 44 -5.11 1.21 -9.42
N TYR A 45 -4.58 2.39 -9.17
CA TYR A 45 -4.67 3.53 -10.09
C TYR A 45 -3.61 3.52 -11.18
N ASP A 46 -2.45 2.98 -10.89
CA ASP A 46 -1.35 2.96 -11.86
C ASP A 46 -0.37 1.85 -11.52
N ILE A 47 0.34 1.37 -12.51
CA ILE A 47 1.33 0.30 -12.35
C ILE A 47 2.62 0.75 -13.01
N GLU A 48 3.72 0.74 -12.24
CA GLU A 48 5.06 0.94 -12.78
C GLU A 48 5.74 -0.41 -12.84
N TRP A 49 6.19 -0.79 -14.03
CA TRP A 49 6.85 -2.07 -14.22
C TRP A 49 8.35 -1.95 -13.99
N ILE A 50 8.91 -2.90 -13.25
CA ILE A 50 10.35 -2.98 -13.04
C ILE A 50 10.81 -4.19 -13.83
N THR A 51 11.76 -3.98 -14.74
CA THR A 51 12.22 -5.05 -15.62
C THR A 51 13.71 -5.31 -15.45
N HIS A 52 14.13 -6.48 -15.87
CA HIS A 52 15.54 -6.77 -16.00
C HIS A 52 16.09 -6.09 -17.25
N LYS A 53 17.39 -6.13 -17.43
CA LYS A 53 18.04 -5.49 -18.58
C LYS A 53 17.52 -6.02 -19.90
N ASP A 54 17.09 -7.28 -19.97
CA ASP A 54 16.56 -7.90 -21.18
C ASP A 54 15.06 -7.64 -21.35
N HIS A 55 14.49 -6.76 -20.55
CA HIS A 55 13.07 -6.36 -20.57
C HIS A 55 12.09 -7.41 -20.02
N SER A 56 12.61 -8.50 -19.45
CA SER A 56 11.72 -9.45 -18.80
C SER A 56 11.24 -8.88 -17.45
N TYR A 57 10.10 -9.34 -17.00
CA TYR A 57 9.47 -8.86 -15.77
C TYR A 57 10.34 -9.19 -14.55
N LYS A 58 10.51 -8.21 -13.67
CA LYS A 58 11.18 -8.41 -12.40
C LYS A 58 10.21 -8.16 -11.24
N ALA A 59 9.51 -7.04 -11.26
CA ALA A 59 8.58 -6.65 -10.22
C ALA A 59 7.74 -5.49 -10.70
N ALA A 60 6.87 -5.00 -9.83
CA ALA A 60 6.05 -3.82 -10.15
C ALA A 60 5.82 -3.00 -8.90
N ARG A 61 5.50 -1.72 -9.09
CA ARG A 61 5.00 -0.84 -8.05
C ARG A 61 3.56 -0.49 -8.41
N LEU A 62 2.67 -0.58 -7.45
CA LEU A 62 1.24 -0.37 -7.66
C LEU A 62 0.78 0.87 -6.91
N LEU A 63 0.26 1.85 -7.62
CA LEU A 63 -0.22 3.07 -6.98
C LEU A 63 -1.63 2.80 -6.48
N VAL A 64 -1.81 2.78 -5.17
CA VAL A 64 -3.09 2.45 -4.54
C VAL A 64 -3.80 3.65 -3.93
N ALA A 65 -3.13 4.77 -3.82
CA ALA A 65 -3.74 6.03 -3.38
C ALA A 65 -2.98 7.19 -4.01
N GLY A 66 -3.68 8.21 -4.40
CA GLY A 66 -3.08 9.39 -5.03
C GLY A 66 -3.96 10.60 -4.83
N GLY A 67 -3.45 11.76 -5.20
CA GLY A 67 -4.21 12.99 -5.09
C GLY A 67 -4.02 13.75 -3.78
N GLY A 68 -3.84 13.07 -2.68
CA GLY A 68 -3.42 13.62 -1.39
C GLY A 68 -2.20 12.83 -0.99
N PRO A 69 -2.36 11.78 -0.16
CA PRO A 69 -1.25 10.87 0.04
C PRO A 69 -1.02 10.07 -1.23
N ASN A 70 0.24 9.78 -1.54
CA ASN A 70 0.60 8.87 -2.60
C ASN A 70 1.10 7.60 -1.93
N ILE A 71 0.46 6.48 -2.19
CA ILE A 71 0.83 5.21 -1.56
C ILE A 71 1.07 4.18 -2.64
N TRP A 72 2.25 3.59 -2.60
CA TRP A 72 2.67 2.57 -3.54
C TRP A 72 2.87 1.24 -2.83
N VAL A 73 2.42 0.17 -3.45
CA VAL A 73 2.77 -1.18 -3.02
C VAL A 73 3.92 -1.63 -3.92
N ASN A 74 5.07 -1.87 -3.30
CA ASN A 74 6.29 -2.22 -4.02
C ASN A 74 6.51 -3.73 -3.93
N LEU A 75 6.33 -4.42 -5.06
CA LEU A 75 6.45 -5.88 -5.08
C LEU A 75 7.90 -6.35 -5.16
N LEU A 76 8.84 -5.44 -5.41
CA LEU A 76 10.25 -5.78 -5.39
C LEU A 76 10.74 -5.96 -3.95
N THR A 77 10.30 -5.10 -3.04
CA THR A 77 10.75 -5.10 -1.66
C THR A 77 9.70 -5.60 -0.69
N ASN A 78 8.49 -5.86 -1.18
CA ASN A 78 7.33 -6.24 -0.37
C ASN A 78 7.07 -5.22 0.73
N THR A 79 6.97 -3.95 0.33
CA THR A 79 6.68 -2.86 1.24
C THR A 79 5.56 -1.98 0.70
N VAL A 80 4.82 -1.36 1.62
CA VAL A 80 3.87 -0.31 1.30
C VAL A 80 4.58 0.99 1.62
N ASP A 81 4.81 1.83 0.61
CA ASP A 81 5.53 3.09 0.74
C ASP A 81 4.56 4.25 0.62
N GLY A 82 4.49 5.09 1.61
CA GLY A 82 3.57 6.23 1.62
C GLY A 82 4.29 7.56 1.72
N TYR A 83 3.75 8.56 0.99
CA TYR A 83 4.31 9.92 0.95
C TYR A 83 3.18 10.93 1.04
N TRP A 84 3.27 11.87 1.95
CA TRP A 84 2.26 12.93 2.09
C TRP A 84 2.89 14.15 2.75
N TRP A 85 2.88 15.30 2.05
CA TRP A 85 3.38 16.56 2.60
C TRP A 85 4.79 16.49 3.17
N GLY A 86 5.65 15.74 2.56
CA GLY A 86 7.01 15.57 3.07
C GLY A 86 7.16 14.45 4.09
N ASP A 87 6.06 13.91 4.59
CA ASP A 87 6.11 12.73 5.44
C ASP A 87 6.27 11.49 4.60
N HIS A 88 6.95 10.51 5.15
CA HIS A 88 7.19 9.24 4.45
C HIS A 88 7.07 8.09 5.45
N CYS A 89 6.39 7.05 5.06
CA CYS A 89 6.38 5.85 5.88
C CYS A 89 6.51 4.61 5.00
N LYS A 90 6.94 3.53 5.61
CA LYS A 90 7.16 2.28 4.92
C LYS A 90 6.67 1.16 5.85
N HIS A 91 5.95 0.21 5.30
CA HIS A 91 5.41 -0.89 6.08
C HIS A 91 5.59 -2.19 5.30
N ASP A 92 6.19 -3.19 5.92
CA ASP A 92 6.41 -4.48 5.28
C ASP A 92 5.12 -5.28 5.18
N PHE A 93 5.03 -6.13 4.18
CA PHE A 93 3.92 -7.07 4.07
C PHE A 93 4.41 -8.41 3.53
N ILE A 94 3.55 -9.43 3.71
CA ILE A 94 3.78 -10.74 3.12
C ILE A 94 2.73 -10.90 2.03
N ASP A 95 3.14 -11.23 0.82
CA ASP A 95 2.23 -11.30 -0.34
C ASP A 95 1.41 -12.59 -0.30
N ASN A 96 0.42 -12.64 0.58
CA ASN A 96 -0.47 -13.77 0.72
C ASN A 96 -1.64 -13.73 -0.25
N LEU A 97 -1.78 -12.62 -1.00
CA LEU A 97 -2.76 -12.54 -2.08
C LEU A 97 -2.21 -13.04 -3.41
N GLY A 98 -0.90 -13.10 -3.56
CA GLY A 98 -0.29 -13.49 -4.83
C GLY A 98 -0.27 -12.38 -5.85
N LEU A 99 -0.03 -11.14 -5.41
CA LEU A 99 -0.03 -9.99 -6.32
C LEU A 99 1.12 -10.04 -7.32
N ASP A 100 2.20 -10.71 -6.97
CA ASP A 100 3.39 -10.77 -7.80
C ASP A 100 3.40 -11.97 -8.74
N ASP A 101 2.27 -12.53 -9.03
CA ASP A 101 2.17 -13.69 -9.94
C ASP A 101 1.82 -13.30 -11.38
#